data_2bbd084265f007d266fe244409eac5b0
#
_entry.id   2bbd084265f007d266fe244409eac5b0
#
_cell.length_a   1.000
_cell.length_b   1.000
_cell.length_c   1.000
_cell.angle_alpha   90.00
_cell.angle_beta   90.00
_cell.angle_gamma   90.00
#
_symmetry.space_group_name_H-M   'P 1'
#
loop_
_entity.id
_entity.type
_entity.pdbx_description
1 polymer ?
#
loop_
_entity_poly.entity_id
_entity_poly.type
_entity_poly.pdbx_seq_one_letter_code
_entity_poly.pdbx_strand_id
1 'polypeptide(L)'
;MTDLKVLAEGRGEYLKVDPDGYREWVRDHKDRAMVPKLMSEKDAVEKLVADGDYLVYECNYLQRGPASLIREVIRQKKTDLWLGAKFTWVAAALLVGAGCASKLDVGFFLFGPTVEQAIREGRVKAYEYSNVVMTNRLMAGAMGLPFLPVRSFGGTDGFAHSGAKLISDPYTGEPITIVPALNPDVALIHVHQADVFGNARIFGTG
;
A
#
# COMPACT_ATOMS: atom_id res chain seq x y z
N MET A 1 -8.83 1.55 32.78
CA MET A 1 -8.18 2.02 31.54
C MET A 1 -9.02 3.17 31.02
N THR A 2 -8.42 4.35 30.87
CA THR A 2 -9.12 5.50 30.28
C THR A 2 -9.19 5.25 28.78
N ASP A 3 -10.41 5.19 28.23
CA ASP A 3 -10.60 5.02 26.80
C ASP A 3 -9.98 6.20 26.04
N LEU A 4 -9.26 5.89 24.97
CA LEU A 4 -8.68 6.88 24.07
C LEU A 4 -9.82 7.71 23.44
N LYS A 5 -9.83 9.03 23.67
CA LYS A 5 -10.88 9.90 23.15
C LYS A 5 -10.70 10.14 21.65
N VAL A 6 -11.54 9.51 20.84
CA VAL A 6 -11.64 9.79 19.40
C VAL A 6 -12.48 11.05 19.20
N LEU A 7 -11.95 12.03 18.47
CA LEU A 7 -12.57 13.32 18.20
C LEU A 7 -13.27 13.33 16.83
N ALA A 8 -12.70 12.64 15.82
CA ALA A 8 -13.26 12.48 14.49
C ALA A 8 -12.68 11.24 13.81
N GLU A 9 -13.41 10.71 12.82
CA GLU A 9 -12.99 9.57 12.02
C GLU A 9 -13.22 9.85 10.53
N GLY A 10 -12.27 9.44 9.68
CA GLY A 10 -12.48 9.35 8.26
C GLY A 10 -13.41 8.19 7.93
N ARG A 11 -14.03 8.23 6.74
CA ARG A 11 -15.03 7.24 6.29
C ARG A 11 -14.44 6.14 5.40
N GLY A 12 -13.13 6.21 5.12
CA GLY A 12 -12.43 5.24 4.28
C GLY A 12 -12.25 3.91 4.97
N GLU A 13 -12.32 2.85 4.20
CA GLU A 13 -11.88 1.53 4.64
C GLU A 13 -10.34 1.53 4.85
N TYR A 14 -9.85 0.64 5.67
CA TYR A 14 -8.42 0.42 5.82
C TYR A 14 -8.15 -1.06 6.15
N LEU A 15 -6.98 -1.54 5.73
CA LEU A 15 -6.54 -2.87 6.06
C LEU A 15 -6.32 -2.98 7.57
N LYS A 16 -7.01 -3.91 8.21
CA LYS A 16 -6.77 -4.22 9.62
C LYS A 16 -5.48 -5.01 9.74
N VAL A 17 -4.56 -4.50 10.53
CA VAL A 17 -3.27 -5.13 10.77
C VAL A 17 -3.30 -5.79 12.15
N ASP A 18 -2.90 -7.04 12.20
CA ASP A 18 -2.55 -7.76 13.42
C ASP A 18 -1.02 -7.95 13.45
N PRO A 19 -0.28 -7.04 14.12
CA PRO A 19 1.19 -7.09 14.13
C PRO A 19 1.73 -8.34 14.80
N ASP A 20 1.05 -8.87 15.79
CA ASP A 20 1.51 -10.05 16.53
C ASP A 20 1.25 -11.32 15.73
N GLY A 21 0.07 -11.51 15.17
CA GLY A 21 -0.25 -12.63 14.29
C GLY A 21 0.64 -12.64 13.03
N TYR A 22 0.93 -11.48 12.44
CA TYR A 22 1.89 -11.39 11.33
C TYR A 22 3.31 -11.81 11.73
N ARG A 23 3.79 -11.39 12.90
CA ARG A 23 5.11 -11.80 13.42
C ARG A 23 5.18 -13.29 13.67
N GLU A 24 4.14 -13.88 14.23
CA GLU A 24 4.04 -15.31 14.45
C GLU A 24 4.06 -16.07 13.11
N TRP A 25 3.26 -15.63 12.16
CA TRP A 25 3.25 -16.20 10.82
C TRP A 25 4.62 -16.15 10.15
N VAL A 26 5.31 -15.00 10.19
CA VAL A 26 6.67 -14.84 9.63
C VAL A 26 7.68 -15.75 10.34
N ARG A 27 7.58 -15.89 11.67
CA ARG A 27 8.46 -16.79 12.42
C ARG A 27 8.34 -18.23 11.94
N ASP A 28 7.12 -18.67 11.70
CA ASP A 28 6.80 -20.07 11.44
C ASP A 28 6.88 -20.45 9.95
N HIS A 29 6.71 -19.48 9.04
CA HIS A 29 6.60 -19.74 7.59
C HIS A 29 7.72 -19.13 6.75
N LYS A 30 8.46 -18.14 7.28
CA LYS A 30 9.53 -17.51 6.50
C LYS A 30 10.72 -18.45 6.33
N ASP A 31 10.98 -18.84 5.09
CA ASP A 31 12.22 -19.54 4.75
C ASP A 31 13.42 -18.58 4.92
N ARG A 32 14.34 -18.96 5.81
CA ARG A 32 15.56 -18.23 6.12
C ARG A 32 16.78 -18.84 5.47
N ALA A 33 16.62 -19.89 4.67
CA ALA A 33 17.72 -20.52 3.97
C ALA A 33 18.30 -19.59 2.89
N MET A 34 19.60 -19.67 2.69
CA MET A 34 20.30 -19.00 1.60
C MET A 34 20.10 -19.78 0.30
N VAL A 35 18.88 -19.73 -0.23
CA VAL A 35 18.49 -20.40 -1.46
C VAL A 35 18.33 -19.36 -2.60
N PRO A 36 18.60 -19.75 -3.86
CA PRO A 36 18.31 -18.91 -5.01
C PRO A 36 16.82 -18.54 -5.05
N LYS A 37 16.53 -17.24 -5.21
CA LYS A 37 15.16 -16.68 -5.28
C LYS A 37 14.83 -16.17 -6.68
N LEU A 38 15.79 -16.28 -7.62
CA LEU A 38 15.57 -15.88 -8.99
C LEU A 38 14.55 -16.79 -9.65
N MET A 39 13.52 -16.19 -10.21
CA MET A 39 12.47 -16.88 -10.94
C MET A 39 11.94 -16.02 -12.08
N SER A 40 11.17 -16.60 -12.99
CA SER A 40 10.51 -15.84 -14.03
C SER A 40 9.41 -14.93 -13.46
N GLU A 41 9.05 -13.88 -14.20
CA GLU A 41 7.92 -13.03 -13.85
C GLU A 41 6.61 -13.81 -13.72
N LYS A 42 6.43 -14.78 -14.62
CA LYS A 42 5.27 -15.69 -14.60
C LYS A 42 5.21 -16.46 -13.29
N ASP A 43 6.28 -17.12 -12.92
CA ASP A 43 6.33 -17.94 -11.70
C ASP A 43 6.20 -17.06 -10.44
N ALA A 44 6.80 -15.87 -10.47
CA ALA A 44 6.72 -14.93 -9.36
C ALA A 44 5.27 -14.47 -9.10
N VAL A 45 4.55 -14.07 -10.14
CA VAL A 45 3.15 -13.63 -10.01
C VAL A 45 2.22 -14.81 -9.68
N GLU A 46 2.42 -15.96 -10.32
CA GLU A 46 1.63 -17.17 -10.05
C GLU A 46 1.75 -17.61 -8.58
N LYS A 47 2.97 -17.56 -8.05
CA LYS A 47 3.28 -18.06 -6.70
C LYS A 47 2.99 -17.05 -5.59
N LEU A 48 3.16 -15.76 -5.85
CA LEU A 48 3.24 -14.74 -4.80
C LEU A 48 2.11 -13.70 -4.85
N VAL A 49 1.27 -13.69 -5.87
CA VAL A 49 0.13 -12.76 -5.96
C VAL A 49 -1.16 -13.56 -6.01
N ALA A 50 -2.00 -13.39 -5.02
CA ALA A 50 -3.34 -13.97 -4.96
C ALA A 50 -4.43 -12.94 -5.31
N ASP A 51 -5.62 -13.41 -5.67
CA ASP A 51 -6.79 -12.55 -5.77
C ASP A 51 -7.15 -11.97 -4.41
N GLY A 52 -7.50 -10.70 -4.35
CA GLY A 52 -7.82 -10.00 -3.12
C GLY A 52 -6.63 -9.45 -2.34
N ASP A 53 -5.40 -9.73 -2.76
CA ASP A 53 -4.19 -9.23 -2.09
C ASP A 53 -4.13 -7.70 -2.02
N TYR A 54 -3.58 -7.19 -0.92
CA TYR A 54 -3.12 -5.81 -0.83
C TYR A 54 -1.74 -5.69 -1.48
N LEU A 55 -1.71 -5.13 -2.68
CA LEU A 55 -0.52 -5.02 -3.52
C LEU A 55 0.01 -3.59 -3.52
N VAL A 56 1.24 -3.40 -3.03
CA VAL A 56 1.97 -2.14 -3.13
C VAL A 56 2.96 -2.22 -4.28
N TYR A 57 3.04 -1.18 -5.08
CA TYR A 57 4.07 -1.06 -6.10
C TYR A 57 4.84 0.24 -5.94
N GLU A 58 6.14 0.17 -6.22
CA GLU A 58 6.97 1.35 -6.26
C GLU A 58 6.79 2.06 -7.60
N CYS A 59 6.66 3.38 -7.57
CA CYS A 59 6.91 4.22 -8.73
C CYS A 59 7.43 5.59 -8.27
N ASN A 60 8.38 6.11 -8.99
CA ASN A 60 8.82 7.49 -8.87
C ASN A 60 8.40 8.24 -10.12
N TYR A 61 7.18 8.75 -10.12
CA TYR A 61 6.56 9.41 -11.24
C TYR A 61 6.55 8.50 -12.49
N LEU A 62 7.25 8.84 -13.56
CA LEU A 62 7.40 8.00 -14.76
C LEU A 62 8.67 7.14 -14.75
N GLN A 63 9.46 7.27 -13.71
CA GLN A 63 10.71 6.54 -13.55
C GLN A 63 10.53 5.38 -12.60
N ARG A 64 11.26 4.33 -12.80
CA ARG A 64 11.22 3.14 -11.96
C ARG A 64 9.80 2.68 -11.63
N GLY A 65 9.35 1.69 -12.29
CA GLY A 65 8.12 1.01 -11.95
C GLY A 65 8.24 -0.45 -12.36
N PRO A 66 7.63 -1.39 -11.65
CA PRO A 66 7.71 -2.82 -11.92
C PRO A 66 6.80 -3.19 -13.11
N ALA A 67 6.98 -2.51 -14.26
CA ALA A 67 6.06 -2.57 -15.38
C ALA A 67 5.89 -3.98 -15.98
N SER A 68 6.93 -4.81 -15.95
CA SER A 68 6.86 -6.19 -16.42
C SER A 68 5.98 -7.05 -15.52
N LEU A 69 6.17 -6.94 -14.19
CA LEU A 69 5.33 -7.65 -13.22
C LEU A 69 3.88 -7.16 -13.25
N ILE A 70 3.63 -5.87 -13.42
CA ILE A 70 2.26 -5.32 -13.59
C ILE A 70 1.58 -5.95 -14.81
N ARG A 71 2.27 -6.05 -15.95
CA ARG A 71 1.73 -6.72 -17.14
C ARG A 71 1.49 -8.20 -16.90
N GLU A 72 2.33 -8.84 -16.09
CA GLU A 72 2.15 -10.25 -15.75
C GLU A 72 0.95 -10.49 -14.84
N VAL A 73 0.71 -9.62 -13.85
CA VAL A 73 -0.51 -9.62 -13.03
C VAL A 73 -1.76 -9.57 -13.93
N ILE A 74 -1.73 -8.71 -14.96
CA ILE A 74 -2.82 -8.58 -15.94
C ILE A 74 -2.96 -9.84 -16.80
N ARG A 75 -1.85 -10.42 -17.30
CA ARG A 75 -1.88 -11.66 -18.12
C ARG A 75 -2.47 -12.83 -17.35
N GLN A 76 -2.19 -12.92 -16.06
CA GLN A 76 -2.74 -13.96 -15.18
C GLN A 76 -4.14 -13.64 -14.68
N LYS A 77 -4.71 -12.48 -15.07
CA LYS A 77 -6.07 -12.06 -14.75
C LYS A 77 -6.34 -12.06 -13.23
N LYS A 78 -5.35 -11.61 -12.44
CA LYS A 78 -5.58 -11.43 -11.00
C LYS A 78 -6.69 -10.42 -10.77
N THR A 79 -7.52 -10.62 -9.77
CA THR A 79 -8.74 -9.85 -9.51
C THR A 79 -8.83 -9.36 -8.07
N ASP A 80 -9.72 -8.39 -7.84
CA ASP A 80 -10.07 -7.84 -6.53
C ASP A 80 -8.88 -7.28 -5.73
N LEU A 81 -7.80 -6.89 -6.39
CA LEU A 81 -6.62 -6.34 -5.73
C LEU A 81 -6.93 -4.99 -5.06
N TRP A 82 -6.39 -4.81 -3.87
CA TRP A 82 -6.34 -3.52 -3.21
C TRP A 82 -4.96 -2.89 -3.45
N LEU A 83 -4.89 -1.85 -4.25
CA LEU A 83 -3.62 -1.24 -4.61
C LEU A 83 -3.22 -0.14 -3.62
N GLY A 84 -1.97 -0.16 -3.19
CA GLY A 84 -1.37 0.93 -2.41
C GLY A 84 -0.22 1.59 -3.16
N ALA A 85 -0.29 2.91 -3.34
CA ALA A 85 0.79 3.65 -3.99
C ALA A 85 0.88 5.10 -3.52
N LYS A 86 2.12 5.62 -3.45
CA LYS A 86 2.32 7.07 -3.26
C LYS A 86 1.86 7.86 -4.48
N PHE A 87 2.14 7.33 -5.68
CA PHE A 87 1.71 7.86 -6.95
C PHE A 87 0.95 6.79 -7.73
N THR A 88 -0.15 7.15 -8.33
CA THR A 88 -1.04 6.18 -8.98
C THR A 88 -0.76 5.94 -10.45
N TRP A 89 -0.26 6.88 -11.15
CA TRP A 89 0.08 6.92 -12.57
C TRP A 89 -0.24 5.64 -13.39
N VAL A 90 0.68 5.24 -14.28
CA VAL A 90 0.44 4.21 -15.31
C VAL A 90 0.07 2.84 -14.72
N ALA A 91 0.70 2.41 -13.62
CA ALA A 91 0.44 1.08 -13.05
C ALA A 91 -1.01 0.94 -12.55
N ALA A 92 -1.54 1.95 -11.84
CA ALA A 92 -2.94 1.92 -11.43
C ALA A 92 -3.88 1.95 -12.63
N ALA A 93 -3.59 2.78 -13.64
CA ALA A 93 -4.42 2.85 -14.86
C ALA A 93 -4.46 1.52 -15.60
N LEU A 94 -3.35 0.80 -15.71
CA LEU A 94 -3.28 -0.51 -16.35
C LEU A 94 -4.05 -1.57 -15.55
N LEU A 95 -3.84 -1.66 -14.23
CA LEU A 95 -4.50 -2.65 -13.37
C LEU A 95 -6.01 -2.41 -13.27
N VAL A 96 -6.43 -1.16 -13.11
CA VAL A 96 -7.84 -0.77 -13.08
C VAL A 96 -8.50 -0.97 -14.44
N GLY A 97 -7.83 -0.55 -15.53
CA GLY A 97 -8.32 -0.73 -16.89
C GLY A 97 -8.51 -2.20 -17.28
N ALA A 98 -7.65 -3.08 -16.77
CA ALA A 98 -7.73 -4.52 -16.96
C ALA A 98 -8.73 -5.23 -16.01
N GLY A 99 -9.35 -4.50 -15.07
CA GLY A 99 -10.28 -5.09 -14.10
C GLY A 99 -9.60 -5.86 -12.96
N CYS A 100 -8.31 -5.63 -12.73
CA CYS A 100 -7.57 -6.34 -11.69
C CYS A 100 -7.75 -5.75 -10.29
N ALA A 101 -8.14 -4.48 -10.16
CA ALA A 101 -8.22 -3.77 -8.89
C ALA A 101 -9.63 -3.33 -8.56
N SER A 102 -10.01 -3.45 -7.29
CA SER A 102 -11.29 -2.99 -6.72
C SER A 102 -11.14 -1.83 -5.74
N LYS A 103 -9.95 -1.63 -5.18
CA LYS A 103 -9.67 -0.58 -4.18
C LYS A 103 -8.30 0.05 -4.40
N LEU A 104 -8.18 1.33 -4.06
CA LEU A 104 -6.95 2.11 -4.14
C LEU A 104 -6.73 2.89 -2.85
N ASP A 105 -5.55 2.74 -2.23
CA ASP A 105 -5.02 3.69 -1.24
C ASP A 105 -3.96 4.54 -1.93
N VAL A 106 -4.14 5.85 -1.97
CA VAL A 106 -3.29 6.71 -2.77
C VAL A 106 -2.79 7.94 -2.03
N GLY A 107 -1.54 8.27 -2.24
CA GLY A 107 -0.91 9.48 -1.71
C GLY A 107 -1.03 10.69 -2.63
N PHE A 108 -1.11 10.47 -3.92
CA PHE A 108 -1.27 11.50 -4.93
C PHE A 108 -2.09 10.97 -6.10
N PHE A 109 -3.21 11.64 -6.36
CA PHE A 109 -4.10 11.32 -7.45
C PHE A 109 -3.61 11.94 -8.77
N LEU A 110 -3.10 11.09 -9.64
CA LEU A 110 -2.88 11.43 -11.03
C LEU A 110 -3.33 10.24 -11.88
N PHE A 111 -4.62 10.10 -12.02
CA PHE A 111 -5.21 8.88 -12.52
C PHE A 111 -5.36 8.82 -14.04
N GLY A 112 -5.66 9.94 -14.65
CA GLY A 112 -6.18 9.93 -16.00
C GLY A 112 -7.58 9.31 -16.11
N PRO A 113 -8.18 9.37 -17.30
CA PRO A 113 -9.60 9.08 -17.50
C PRO A 113 -10.02 7.65 -17.12
N THR A 114 -9.14 6.67 -17.28
CA THR A 114 -9.46 5.26 -16.99
C THR A 114 -9.84 5.02 -15.52
N VAL A 115 -9.01 5.53 -14.60
CA VAL A 115 -9.24 5.36 -13.16
C VAL A 115 -10.38 6.25 -12.67
N GLU A 116 -10.42 7.52 -13.15
CA GLU A 116 -11.52 8.43 -12.83
C GLU A 116 -12.88 7.88 -13.22
N GLN A 117 -12.99 7.31 -14.41
CA GLN A 117 -14.21 6.68 -14.88
C GLN A 117 -14.58 5.46 -14.01
N ALA A 118 -13.62 4.61 -13.68
CA ALA A 118 -13.85 3.44 -12.82
C ALA A 118 -14.36 3.83 -11.43
N ILE A 119 -13.84 4.92 -10.85
CA ILE A 119 -14.32 5.46 -9.57
C ILE A 119 -15.75 6.02 -9.70
N ARG A 120 -16.04 6.81 -10.74
CA ARG A 120 -17.39 7.35 -10.99
C ARG A 120 -18.44 6.28 -11.22
N GLU A 121 -18.07 5.20 -11.88
CA GLU A 121 -18.93 4.03 -12.12
C GLU A 121 -19.06 3.09 -10.92
N GLY A 122 -18.33 3.37 -9.82
CA GLY A 122 -18.34 2.55 -8.62
C GLY A 122 -17.63 1.21 -8.74
N ARG A 123 -16.86 0.99 -9.82
CA ARG A 123 -16.08 -0.23 -10.03
C ARG A 123 -14.83 -0.29 -9.11
N VAL A 124 -14.33 0.86 -8.72
CA VAL A 124 -13.17 1.00 -7.86
C VAL A 124 -13.46 2.00 -6.76
N LYS A 125 -13.15 1.64 -5.52
CA LYS A 125 -13.16 2.54 -4.38
C LYS A 125 -11.77 3.16 -4.20
N ALA A 126 -11.69 4.47 -4.00
CA ALA A 126 -10.43 5.16 -3.76
C ALA A 126 -10.42 5.84 -2.38
N TYR A 127 -9.35 5.61 -1.64
CA TYR A 127 -9.11 6.21 -0.33
C TYR A 127 -7.90 7.13 -0.44
N GLU A 128 -8.10 8.38 -0.04
CA GLU A 128 -7.09 9.40 -0.21
C GLU A 128 -6.24 9.54 1.05
N TYR A 129 -4.93 9.54 0.84
CA TYR A 129 -3.92 9.88 1.82
C TYR A 129 -2.92 10.85 1.18
N SER A 130 -2.09 11.52 1.97
CA SER A 130 -0.96 12.25 1.39
C SER A 130 0.23 11.31 1.16
N ASN A 131 1.18 11.72 0.29
CA ASN A 131 2.41 10.95 0.08
C ASN A 131 3.18 10.68 1.38
N VAL A 132 3.22 11.67 2.27
CA VAL A 132 3.85 11.53 3.59
C VAL A 132 3.09 10.55 4.46
N VAL A 133 1.76 10.63 4.45
CA VAL A 133 0.92 9.71 5.22
C VAL A 133 1.05 8.26 4.73
N MET A 134 1.08 8.03 3.42
CA MET A 134 1.34 6.69 2.87
C MET A 134 2.71 6.14 3.31
N THR A 135 3.74 6.98 3.31
CA THR A 135 5.06 6.59 3.83
C THR A 135 5.00 6.24 5.32
N ASN A 136 4.31 7.05 6.13
CA ASN A 136 4.16 6.80 7.56
C ASN A 136 3.38 5.51 7.85
N ARG A 137 2.35 5.21 7.08
CA ARG A 137 1.60 3.96 7.19
C ARG A 137 2.48 2.73 6.93
N LEU A 138 3.27 2.75 5.86
CA LEU A 138 4.24 1.68 5.54
C LEU A 138 5.32 1.57 6.62
N MET A 139 5.81 2.71 7.12
CA MET A 139 6.80 2.74 8.22
C MET A 139 6.21 2.12 9.49
N ALA A 140 4.98 2.46 9.86
CA ALA A 140 4.29 1.86 11.00
C ALA A 140 4.23 0.33 10.87
N GLY A 141 3.84 -0.17 9.70
CA GLY A 141 3.81 -1.60 9.40
C GLY A 141 5.19 -2.25 9.54
N ALA A 142 6.23 -1.64 8.97
CA ALA A 142 7.61 -2.13 9.07
C ALA A 142 8.13 -2.17 10.51
N MET A 143 7.69 -1.23 11.35
CA MET A 143 8.03 -1.19 12.79
C MET A 143 7.16 -2.14 13.64
N GLY A 144 6.13 -2.74 13.08
CA GLY A 144 5.16 -3.57 13.79
C GLY A 144 4.26 -2.75 14.74
N LEU A 145 3.99 -1.50 14.37
CA LEU A 145 3.06 -0.64 15.10
C LEU A 145 1.66 -0.75 14.46
N PRO A 146 0.58 -0.68 15.24
CA PRO A 146 -0.77 -0.72 14.69
C PRO A 146 -1.18 0.59 14.00
N PHE A 147 -0.55 1.72 14.35
CA PHE A 147 -0.78 3.05 13.78
C PHE A 147 0.40 3.97 14.03
N LEU A 148 0.43 5.12 13.36
CA LEU A 148 1.41 6.18 13.61
C LEU A 148 0.70 7.54 13.77
N PRO A 149 1.08 8.37 14.76
CA PRO A 149 0.59 9.75 14.84
C PRO A 149 1.25 10.64 13.79
N VAL A 150 0.47 11.54 13.20
CA VAL A 150 0.94 12.54 12.23
C VAL A 150 0.38 13.91 12.59
N ARG A 151 1.19 14.96 12.48
CA ARG A 151 0.78 16.33 12.82
C ARG A 151 -0.02 17.04 11.72
N SER A 152 0.04 16.52 10.52
CA SER A 152 -0.69 17.00 9.36
C SER A 152 -1.85 16.07 9.02
N PHE A 153 -2.63 16.43 8.00
CA PHE A 153 -3.69 15.61 7.43
C PHE A 153 -5.06 15.78 8.09
N GLY A 154 -5.15 15.91 9.41
CA GLY A 154 -6.43 16.22 10.08
C GLY A 154 -7.06 17.50 9.54
N GLY A 155 -8.38 17.47 9.30
CA GLY A 155 -9.13 18.62 8.77
C GLY A 155 -9.01 18.86 7.26
N THR A 156 -8.35 17.96 6.52
CA THR A 156 -8.32 17.99 5.04
C THR A 156 -9.45 17.14 4.45
N ASP A 157 -9.77 17.36 3.18
CA ASP A 157 -10.73 16.51 2.46
C ASP A 157 -10.23 15.06 2.40
N GLY A 158 -8.92 14.85 2.20
CA GLY A 158 -8.31 13.52 2.23
C GLY A 158 -8.54 12.77 3.54
N PHE A 159 -8.51 13.48 4.69
CA PHE A 159 -8.86 12.88 5.98
C PHE A 159 -10.27 12.27 5.95
N ALA A 160 -11.26 13.00 5.44
CA ALA A 160 -12.64 12.53 5.38
C ALA A 160 -12.83 11.28 4.50
N HIS A 161 -11.97 11.09 3.49
CA HIS A 161 -11.98 9.95 2.55
C HIS A 161 -10.99 8.83 2.91
N SER A 162 -10.35 8.91 4.08
CA SER A 162 -9.36 7.94 4.56
C SER A 162 -9.85 7.16 5.78
N GLY A 163 -9.08 6.15 6.21
CA GLY A 163 -9.27 5.45 7.47
C GLY A 163 -8.57 6.11 8.68
N ALA A 164 -8.14 7.37 8.56
CA ALA A 164 -7.49 8.09 9.64
C ALA A 164 -8.47 8.48 10.76
N LYS A 165 -7.95 8.68 11.96
CA LYS A 165 -8.71 9.16 13.12
C LYS A 165 -8.02 10.37 13.72
N LEU A 166 -8.81 11.28 14.25
CA LEU A 166 -8.35 12.38 15.09
C LEU A 166 -8.59 11.99 16.55
N ILE A 167 -7.57 12.05 17.37
CA ILE A 167 -7.64 11.73 18.79
C ILE A 167 -7.14 12.90 19.62
N SER A 168 -7.46 12.91 20.92
CA SER A 168 -6.76 13.77 21.88
C SER A 168 -5.40 13.14 22.20
N ASP A 169 -4.32 13.89 22.00
CA ASP A 169 -2.97 13.47 22.36
C ASP A 169 -2.92 13.20 23.87
N PRO A 170 -2.52 12.00 24.30
CA PRO A 170 -2.55 11.63 25.73
C PRO A 170 -1.54 12.43 26.60
N TYR A 171 -0.58 13.12 26.00
CA TYR A 171 0.42 13.91 26.74
C TYR A 171 0.08 15.40 26.79
N THR A 172 -0.48 15.95 25.73
CA THR A 172 -0.74 17.39 25.62
C THR A 172 -2.21 17.76 25.69
N GLY A 173 -3.11 16.80 25.40
CA GLY A 173 -4.55 17.04 25.26
C GLY A 173 -4.96 17.63 23.91
N GLU A 174 -4.00 18.04 23.08
CA GLU A 174 -4.26 18.65 21.77
C GLU A 174 -4.72 17.61 20.74
N PRO A 175 -5.49 18.02 19.73
CA PRO A 175 -5.87 17.10 18.65
C PRO A 175 -4.66 16.63 17.83
N ILE A 176 -4.53 15.30 17.63
CA ILE A 176 -3.53 14.70 16.77
C ILE A 176 -4.17 13.64 15.87
N THR A 177 -3.76 13.61 14.60
CA THR A 177 -4.21 12.59 13.66
C THR A 177 -3.40 11.32 13.85
N ILE A 178 -4.08 10.17 13.87
CA ILE A 178 -3.44 8.85 13.76
C ILE A 178 -3.86 8.18 12.46
N VAL A 179 -2.91 7.49 11.84
CA VAL A 179 -3.14 6.78 10.58
C VAL A 179 -2.85 5.30 10.76
N PRO A 180 -3.70 4.39 10.25
CA PRO A 180 -3.51 2.96 10.42
C PRO A 180 -2.23 2.50 9.73
N ALA A 181 -1.53 1.56 10.32
CA ALA A 181 -0.39 0.91 9.69
C ALA A 181 -0.80 0.22 8.38
N LEU A 182 0.16 0.00 7.51
CA LEU A 182 -0.02 -0.70 6.25
C LEU A 182 0.99 -1.82 6.13
N ASN A 183 0.51 -3.05 6.15
CA ASN A 183 1.27 -4.27 5.86
C ASN A 183 0.71 -4.86 4.57
N PRO A 184 1.35 -4.62 3.42
CA PRO A 184 0.91 -5.22 2.17
C PRO A 184 1.21 -6.72 2.16
N ASP A 185 0.37 -7.50 1.47
CA ASP A 185 0.63 -8.91 1.19
C ASP A 185 1.77 -9.04 0.19
N VAL A 186 1.80 -8.17 -0.82
CA VAL A 186 2.81 -8.15 -1.88
C VAL A 186 3.34 -6.74 -2.13
N ALA A 187 4.66 -6.61 -2.27
CA ALA A 187 5.33 -5.39 -2.69
C ALA A 187 6.12 -5.63 -3.98
N LEU A 188 5.76 -4.91 -5.06
CA LEU A 188 6.47 -4.94 -6.33
C LEU A 188 7.44 -3.76 -6.40
N ILE A 189 8.74 -4.05 -6.39
CA ILE A 189 9.80 -3.04 -6.34
C ILE A 189 10.72 -3.21 -7.55
N HIS A 190 11.00 -2.11 -8.27
CA HIS A 190 11.99 -2.08 -9.32
C HIS A 190 13.37 -1.72 -8.75
N VAL A 191 14.35 -2.55 -8.99
CA VAL A 191 15.74 -2.32 -8.59
C VAL A 191 16.66 -2.40 -9.80
N HIS A 192 17.82 -1.71 -9.74
CA HIS A 192 18.78 -1.70 -10.86
C HIS A 192 19.61 -2.98 -10.92
N GLN A 193 19.91 -3.57 -9.78
CA GLN A 193 20.64 -4.82 -9.67
C GLN A 193 20.10 -5.64 -8.51
N ALA A 194 20.04 -6.94 -8.70
CA ALA A 194 19.80 -7.91 -7.64
C ALA A 194 20.69 -9.14 -7.86
N ASP A 195 21.06 -9.79 -6.76
CA ASP A 195 21.69 -11.11 -6.83
C ASP A 195 20.63 -12.22 -6.75
N VAL A 196 21.09 -13.46 -6.90
CA VAL A 196 20.19 -14.63 -6.88
C VAL A 196 19.53 -14.87 -5.51
N PHE A 197 20.04 -14.28 -4.43
CA PHE A 197 19.52 -14.42 -3.08
C PHE A 197 18.53 -13.30 -2.70
N GLY A 198 18.33 -12.31 -3.57
CA GLY A 198 17.40 -11.19 -3.37
C GLY A 198 18.03 -9.98 -2.69
N ASN A 199 19.36 -9.90 -2.56
CA ASN A 199 20.01 -8.63 -2.21
C ASN A 199 19.90 -7.68 -3.40
N ALA A 200 19.52 -6.44 -3.13
CA ALA A 200 19.19 -5.49 -4.18
C ALA A 200 19.94 -4.16 -4.04
N ARG A 201 20.20 -3.50 -5.17
CA ARG A 201 20.80 -2.17 -5.22
C ARG A 201 19.97 -1.23 -6.09
N ILE A 202 19.79 -0.02 -5.57
CA ILE A 202 19.18 1.10 -6.29
C ILE A 202 20.26 2.16 -6.48
N PHE A 203 20.39 2.67 -7.69
CA PHE A 203 21.34 3.75 -8.04
C PHE A 203 20.58 5.01 -8.42
N GLY A 204 21.17 6.17 -8.09
CA GLY A 204 20.60 7.47 -8.44
C GLY A 204 19.42 7.89 -7.57
N THR A 205 18.71 8.88 -8.06
CA THR A 205 17.50 9.38 -7.41
C THR A 205 16.39 8.35 -7.46
N GLY A 206 15.92 8.00 -6.29
CA GLY A 206 14.76 7.13 -6.10
C GLY A 206 13.47 7.88 -6.20
#